data_b0fcff1c308ba455a197eb42230d872f
#
_entry.id   b0fcff1c308ba455a197eb42230d872f
#
_cell.length_a   1.000
_cell.length_b   1.000
_cell.length_c   1.000
_cell.angle_alpha   90.00
_cell.angle_beta   90.00
_cell.angle_gamma   90.00
#
_symmetry.space_group_name_H-M   'P 1'
#
loop_
_entity.id
_entity.type
_entity.pdbx_description
1 polymer ?
#
loop_
_entity_poly.entity_id
_entity_poly.type
_entity_poly.pdbx_seq_one_letter_code
_entity_poly.pdbx_strand_id
1 'polypeptide(L)'
;DGSYLCERLELPAWTFLFGVPSFEVLTSEARSALPDTYSRADVIFNSSRTALWTLAVALNQPELLRVASQDAIHERFREKLVPGLAETRQKVLEAGAYAAFLSGAGPTVGVICSGDVKETCQSILQTFVKDGKVLELQASEGYRIVVPN
;
A
#
# COMPACT_ATOMS: atom_id res chain seq x y z
N ASP A 1 -8.32 -29.65 -3.13
CA ASP A 1 -9.71 -29.67 -3.64
C ASP A 1 -10.16 -28.34 -4.26
N GLY A 2 -9.30 -27.30 -4.31
CA GLY A 2 -9.58 -26.03 -4.97
C GLY A 2 -10.65 -25.15 -4.29
N SER A 3 -11.00 -25.42 -3.03
CA SER A 3 -11.92 -24.56 -2.27
C SER A 3 -11.20 -23.30 -1.81
N TYR A 4 -11.89 -22.15 -1.93
CA TYR A 4 -11.43 -20.85 -1.43
C TYR A 4 -12.32 -20.44 -0.26
N LEU A 5 -11.71 -20.05 0.85
CA LEU A 5 -12.39 -19.35 1.94
C LEU A 5 -12.21 -17.85 1.71
N CYS A 6 -13.31 -17.12 1.65
CA CYS A 6 -13.31 -15.68 1.48
C CYS A 6 -14.27 -15.04 2.49
N GLU A 7 -13.73 -14.26 3.39
CA GLU A 7 -14.48 -13.49 4.37
C GLU A 7 -14.33 -12.01 4.09
N ARG A 8 -15.44 -11.28 4.15
CA ARG A 8 -15.45 -9.83 3.97
C ARG A 8 -15.29 -9.14 5.31
N LEU A 9 -14.34 -8.24 5.39
CA LEU A 9 -14.26 -7.27 6.48
C LEU A 9 -14.80 -5.92 5.99
N GLU A 10 -15.60 -5.28 6.83
CA GLU A 10 -16.01 -3.89 6.60
C GLU A 10 -14.80 -2.98 6.81
N LEU A 11 -14.46 -2.17 5.80
CA LEU A 11 -13.39 -1.20 5.95
C LEU A 11 -13.87 -0.02 6.78
N PRO A 12 -13.08 0.43 7.78
CA PRO A 12 -13.36 1.67 8.49
C PRO A 12 -13.39 2.88 7.55
N ALA A 13 -13.98 3.98 8.02
CA ALA A 13 -14.09 5.23 7.28
C ALA A 13 -12.74 5.97 7.21
N TRP A 14 -11.69 5.29 6.72
CA TRP A 14 -10.38 5.86 6.46
C TRP A 14 -10.32 6.44 5.06
N THR A 15 -9.44 7.42 4.86
CA THR A 15 -9.16 7.98 3.53
C THR A 15 -8.06 7.19 2.87
N PHE A 16 -8.30 6.76 1.63
CA PHE A 16 -7.33 6.03 0.80
C PHE A 16 -6.89 6.91 -0.35
N LEU A 17 -5.60 7.27 -0.38
CA LEU A 17 -5.00 8.08 -1.42
C LEU A 17 -3.99 7.26 -2.20
N PHE A 18 -3.94 7.44 -3.52
CA PHE A 18 -2.99 6.79 -4.39
C PHE A 18 -2.29 7.82 -5.28
N GLY A 19 -1.00 7.97 -5.09
CA GLY A 19 -0.14 8.75 -5.97
C GLY A 19 0.34 7.90 -7.14
N VAL A 20 -0.14 8.20 -8.35
CA VAL A 20 0.18 7.47 -9.58
C VAL A 20 1.11 8.32 -10.43
N PRO A 21 2.42 8.06 -10.45
CA PRO A 21 3.38 8.79 -11.30
C PRO A 21 3.08 8.59 -12.79
N SER A 22 3.62 9.48 -13.63
CA SER A 22 3.49 9.40 -15.08
C SER A 22 4.43 8.38 -15.73
N PHE A 23 5.45 7.89 -15.00
CA PHE A 23 6.35 6.84 -15.49
C PHE A 23 5.83 5.45 -15.09
N GLU A 24 6.25 4.45 -15.84
CA GLU A 24 5.87 3.05 -15.61
C GLU A 24 7.07 2.25 -15.06
N VAL A 25 6.78 1.28 -14.23
CA VAL A 25 7.69 0.21 -13.83
C VAL A 25 7.13 -1.09 -14.39
N LEU A 26 7.89 -1.73 -15.27
CA LEU A 26 7.45 -3.00 -15.85
C LEU A 26 7.34 -4.06 -14.74
N THR A 27 6.24 -4.80 -14.75
CA THR A 27 6.02 -5.88 -13.75
C THR A 27 7.12 -6.92 -13.78
N SER A 28 7.69 -7.22 -14.95
CA SER A 28 8.84 -8.11 -15.11
C SER A 28 10.09 -7.56 -14.41
N GLU A 29 10.37 -6.26 -14.55
CA GLU A 29 11.49 -5.59 -13.90
C GLU A 29 11.31 -5.58 -12.37
N ALA A 30 10.11 -5.23 -11.90
CA ALA A 30 9.79 -5.24 -10.49
C ALA A 30 9.88 -6.65 -9.87
N ARG A 31 9.58 -7.71 -10.63
CA ARG A 31 9.77 -9.10 -10.20
C ARG A 31 11.23 -9.50 -10.18
N SER A 32 11.99 -9.13 -11.20
CA SER A 32 13.43 -9.42 -11.28
C SER A 32 14.27 -8.71 -10.21
N ALA A 33 13.73 -7.64 -9.61
CA ALA A 33 14.38 -6.97 -8.49
C ALA A 33 14.30 -7.77 -7.17
N LEU A 34 13.42 -8.77 -7.08
CA LEU A 34 13.24 -9.58 -5.88
C LEU A 34 14.28 -10.71 -5.83
N PRO A 35 14.73 -11.09 -4.62
CA PRO A 35 15.61 -12.25 -4.46
C PRO A 35 14.83 -13.57 -4.60
N ASP A 36 15.49 -14.65 -4.99
CA ASP A 36 14.88 -15.98 -5.06
C ASP A 36 14.58 -16.57 -3.68
N THR A 37 15.25 -16.10 -2.62
CA THR A 37 15.10 -16.60 -1.25
C THR A 37 15.08 -15.45 -0.24
N TYR A 38 14.42 -15.67 0.89
CA TYR A 38 14.33 -14.73 2.00
C TYR A 38 14.87 -15.34 3.29
N SER A 39 15.38 -14.51 4.17
CA SER A 39 15.78 -14.98 5.50
C SER A 39 14.54 -15.36 6.33
N ARG A 40 14.74 -16.28 7.30
CA ARG A 40 13.68 -16.60 8.27
C ARG A 40 13.17 -15.34 8.99
N ALA A 41 14.06 -14.41 9.30
CA ALA A 41 13.71 -13.16 9.97
C ALA A 41 12.79 -12.30 9.10
N ASP A 42 13.07 -12.15 7.80
CA ASP A 42 12.22 -11.39 6.87
C ASP A 42 10.83 -12.02 6.74
N VAL A 43 10.76 -13.35 6.68
CA VAL A 43 9.47 -14.07 6.57
C VAL A 43 8.63 -13.87 7.82
N ILE A 44 9.22 -14.02 9.02
CA ILE A 44 8.53 -13.81 10.29
C ILE A 44 8.07 -12.34 10.40
N PHE A 45 8.96 -11.40 10.02
CA PHE A 45 8.64 -9.99 10.01
C PHE A 45 7.40 -9.71 9.16
N ASN A 46 7.37 -10.10 7.89
CA ASN A 46 6.24 -9.85 7.01
C ASN A 46 4.96 -10.57 7.43
N SER A 47 5.05 -11.83 7.86
CA SER A 47 3.88 -12.57 8.35
C SER A 47 3.21 -11.88 9.53
N SER A 48 4.01 -11.34 10.46
CA SER A 48 3.48 -10.57 11.60
C SER A 48 2.79 -9.27 11.15
N ARG A 49 3.29 -8.59 10.10
CA ARG A 49 2.67 -7.37 9.54
C ARG A 49 1.34 -7.68 8.85
N THR A 50 1.27 -8.78 8.12
CA THR A 50 0.01 -9.24 7.50
C THR A 50 -1.07 -9.47 8.56
N ALA A 51 -0.73 -10.12 9.67
CA ALA A 51 -1.65 -10.31 10.79
C ALA A 51 -2.11 -8.97 11.41
N LEU A 52 -1.18 -8.01 11.58
CA LEU A 52 -1.51 -6.67 12.09
C LEU A 52 -2.41 -5.87 11.14
N TRP A 53 -2.25 -6.01 9.83
CA TRP A 53 -3.16 -5.40 8.85
C TRP A 53 -4.59 -5.86 9.06
N THR A 54 -4.80 -7.17 9.13
CA THR A 54 -6.12 -7.75 9.38
C THR A 54 -6.69 -7.26 10.70
N LEU A 55 -5.88 -7.24 11.76
CA LEU A 55 -6.29 -6.78 13.07
C LEU A 55 -6.66 -5.29 13.07
N ALA A 56 -5.86 -4.44 12.42
CA ALA A 56 -6.13 -3.01 12.30
C ALA A 56 -7.51 -2.74 11.69
N VAL A 57 -7.84 -3.44 10.61
CA VAL A 57 -9.15 -3.33 9.93
C VAL A 57 -10.26 -3.86 10.82
N ALA A 58 -10.11 -5.08 11.35
CA ALA A 58 -11.15 -5.77 12.13
C ALA A 58 -11.54 -5.02 13.41
N LEU A 59 -10.57 -4.34 14.04
CA LEU A 59 -10.77 -3.59 15.28
C LEU A 59 -10.90 -2.08 15.09
N ASN A 60 -10.82 -1.58 13.85
CA ASN A 60 -10.75 -0.14 13.53
C ASN A 60 -9.65 0.58 14.35
N GLN A 61 -8.44 0.01 14.35
CA GLN A 61 -7.26 0.54 15.04
C GLN A 61 -6.21 1.03 14.03
N PRO A 62 -6.36 2.26 13.50
CA PRO A 62 -5.47 2.79 12.44
C PRO A 62 -4.02 2.96 12.90
N GLU A 63 -3.76 3.13 14.20
CA GLU A 63 -2.42 3.23 14.76
C GLU A 63 -1.55 1.99 14.51
N LEU A 64 -2.16 0.81 14.37
CA LEU A 64 -1.46 -0.42 14.03
C LEU A 64 -0.92 -0.41 12.60
N LEU A 65 -1.52 0.38 11.71
CA LEU A 65 -1.15 0.42 10.29
C LEU A 65 0.27 0.94 10.09
N ARG A 66 0.77 1.82 10.95
CA ARG A 66 2.14 2.32 10.87
C ARG A 66 3.18 1.20 10.96
N VAL A 67 2.90 0.20 11.80
CA VAL A 67 3.75 -0.98 11.93
C VAL A 67 3.40 -2.01 10.87
N ALA A 68 2.12 -2.22 10.62
CA ALA A 68 1.62 -3.20 9.67
C ALA A 68 2.06 -2.93 8.22
N SER A 69 2.24 -1.66 7.83
CA SER A 69 2.69 -1.27 6.48
C SER A 69 4.19 -1.38 6.25
N GLN A 70 4.97 -1.81 7.23
CA GLN A 70 6.40 -2.09 7.03
C GLN A 70 6.57 -3.38 6.24
N ASP A 71 7.48 -3.38 5.28
CA ASP A 71 7.76 -4.52 4.41
C ASP A 71 9.24 -4.86 4.36
N ALA A 72 9.55 -6.16 4.39
CA ALA A 72 10.90 -6.69 4.26
C ALA A 72 11.06 -7.64 3.05
N ILE A 73 9.99 -7.85 2.28
CA ILE A 73 9.96 -8.85 1.20
C ILE A 73 10.05 -8.22 -0.18
N HIS A 74 9.40 -7.05 -0.41
CA HIS A 74 9.39 -6.49 -1.75
C HIS A 74 9.77 -5.00 -1.85
N GLU A 75 9.33 -4.13 -0.94
CA GLU A 75 9.50 -2.67 -1.11
C GLU A 75 10.98 -2.26 -1.14
N ARG A 76 11.80 -2.75 -0.21
CA ARG A 76 13.22 -2.41 -0.14
C ARG A 76 14.00 -2.78 -1.40
N PHE A 77 13.56 -3.79 -2.14
CA PHE A 77 14.19 -4.21 -3.39
C PHE A 77 13.72 -3.38 -4.59
N ARG A 78 12.49 -2.84 -4.52
CA ARG A 78 11.87 -2.04 -5.57
C ARG A 78 12.08 -0.54 -5.41
N GLU A 79 12.54 -0.08 -4.25
CA GLU A 79 12.73 1.35 -3.95
C GLU A 79 13.58 2.06 -5.01
N LYS A 80 14.65 1.39 -5.50
CA LYS A 80 15.50 1.92 -6.57
C LYS A 80 14.79 2.13 -7.92
N LEU A 81 13.67 1.44 -8.14
CA LEU A 81 12.84 1.57 -9.36
C LEU A 81 11.83 2.72 -9.25
N VAL A 82 11.66 3.28 -8.05
CA VAL A 82 10.66 4.33 -7.78
C VAL A 82 11.34 5.50 -7.07
N PRO A 83 12.00 6.38 -7.83
CA PRO A 83 12.69 7.54 -7.27
C PRO A 83 11.76 8.40 -6.41
N GLY A 84 12.19 8.74 -5.19
CA GLY A 84 11.44 9.53 -4.24
C GLY A 84 10.47 8.74 -3.36
N LEU A 85 10.37 7.41 -3.51
CA LEU A 85 9.49 6.56 -2.70
C LEU A 85 9.76 6.71 -1.20
N ALA A 86 10.99 6.50 -0.76
CA ALA A 86 11.37 6.57 0.66
C ALA A 86 11.06 7.94 1.27
N GLU A 87 11.45 9.02 0.57
CA GLU A 87 11.20 10.40 1.02
C GLU A 87 9.69 10.69 1.12
N THR A 88 8.92 10.27 0.11
CA THR A 88 7.46 10.48 0.10
C THR A 88 6.80 9.74 1.23
N ARG A 89 7.15 8.47 1.46
CA ARG A 89 6.64 7.67 2.58
C ARG A 89 6.94 8.34 3.92
N GLN A 90 8.18 8.78 4.10
CA GLN A 90 8.57 9.48 5.33
C GLN A 90 7.71 10.73 5.55
N LYS A 91 7.59 11.60 4.54
CA LYS A 91 6.84 12.86 4.62
C LYS A 91 5.36 12.65 4.97
N VAL A 92 4.68 11.70 4.31
CA VAL A 92 3.26 11.46 4.60
C VAL A 92 3.06 10.85 6.00
N LEU A 93 3.98 9.99 6.46
CA LEU A 93 3.94 9.44 7.81
C LEU A 93 4.23 10.51 8.88
N GLU A 94 5.14 11.45 8.62
CA GLU A 94 5.39 12.61 9.50
C GLU A 94 4.21 13.57 9.52
N ALA A 95 3.48 13.71 8.41
CA ALA A 95 2.24 14.48 8.34
C ALA A 95 1.05 13.83 9.06
N GLY A 96 1.20 12.63 9.60
CA GLY A 96 0.17 11.95 10.38
C GLY A 96 -0.60 10.85 9.63
N ALA A 97 -0.14 10.43 8.45
CA ALA A 97 -0.71 9.27 7.79
C ALA A 97 -0.55 8.00 8.64
N TYR A 98 -1.56 7.15 8.62
CA TYR A 98 -1.56 5.86 9.30
C TYR A 98 -0.63 4.85 8.63
N ALA A 99 -0.60 4.85 7.30
CA ALA A 99 0.24 3.98 6.49
C ALA A 99 0.68 4.65 5.20
N ALA A 100 1.84 4.22 4.69
CA ALA A 100 2.32 4.53 3.35
C ALA A 100 3.07 3.33 2.81
N PHE A 101 2.73 2.89 1.61
CA PHE A 101 3.24 1.64 1.01
C PHE A 101 3.30 1.70 -0.51
N LEU A 102 4.13 0.86 -1.09
CA LEU A 102 4.17 0.67 -2.53
C LEU A 102 2.99 -0.20 -2.98
N SER A 103 2.15 0.30 -3.87
CA SER A 103 1.02 -0.45 -4.40
C SER A 103 1.46 -1.45 -5.47
N GLY A 104 1.43 -2.74 -5.12
CA GLY A 104 1.80 -3.82 -6.01
C GLY A 104 3.24 -3.74 -6.52
N ALA A 105 3.44 -3.77 -7.83
CA ALA A 105 4.75 -3.63 -8.46
C ALA A 105 5.32 -2.21 -8.37
N GLY A 106 4.49 -1.23 -8.10
CA GLY A 106 4.77 0.21 -8.23
C GLY A 106 4.48 0.70 -9.67
N PRO A 107 4.79 1.96 -9.98
CA PRO A 107 5.36 2.99 -9.10
C PRO A 107 4.34 3.69 -8.18
N THR A 108 3.09 3.27 -8.19
CA THR A 108 2.02 3.87 -7.38
C THR A 108 2.30 3.74 -5.88
N VAL A 109 2.13 4.83 -5.15
CA VAL A 109 2.24 4.89 -3.69
C VAL A 109 0.85 5.00 -3.08
N GLY A 110 0.49 4.05 -2.22
CA GLY A 110 -0.73 4.09 -1.42
C GLY A 110 -0.49 4.76 -0.07
N VAL A 111 -1.44 5.57 0.37
CA VAL A 111 -1.46 6.23 1.69
C VAL A 111 -2.82 6.03 2.33
N ILE A 112 -2.83 5.68 3.60
CA ILE A 112 -4.05 5.64 4.42
C ILE A 112 -3.93 6.70 5.51
N CYS A 113 -4.95 7.55 5.65
CA CYS A 113 -4.93 8.63 6.63
C CYS A 113 -6.33 8.95 7.17
N SER A 114 -6.40 9.84 8.18
CA SER A 114 -7.65 10.48 8.58
C SER A 114 -8.02 11.61 7.60
N GLY A 115 -9.29 12.04 7.66
CA GLY A 115 -9.74 13.22 6.92
C GLY A 115 -8.96 14.50 7.27
N ASP A 116 -8.52 14.61 8.52
CA ASP A 116 -7.83 15.82 9.02
C ASP A 116 -6.48 16.10 8.35
N VAL A 117 -5.76 15.05 7.94
CA VAL A 117 -4.45 15.19 7.28
C VAL A 117 -4.51 14.87 5.78
N LYS A 118 -5.71 14.66 5.24
CA LYS A 118 -5.92 14.29 3.84
C LYS A 118 -5.27 15.28 2.87
N GLU A 119 -5.57 16.55 3.00
CA GLU A 119 -5.08 17.59 2.09
C GLU A 119 -3.54 17.70 2.12
N THR A 120 -2.94 17.55 3.31
CA THR A 120 -1.49 17.54 3.46
C THR A 120 -0.88 16.33 2.75
N CYS A 121 -1.44 15.15 2.94
CA CYS A 121 -0.99 13.94 2.26
C CYS A 121 -1.17 14.04 0.73
N GLN A 122 -2.28 14.60 0.24
CA GLN A 122 -2.51 14.86 -1.18
C GLN A 122 -1.45 15.79 -1.77
N SER A 123 -1.11 16.87 -1.08
CA SER A 123 -0.07 17.82 -1.53
C SER A 123 1.32 17.15 -1.63
N ILE A 124 1.66 16.32 -0.64
CA ILE A 124 2.92 15.57 -0.65
C ILE A 124 2.94 14.58 -1.83
N LEU A 125 1.85 13.83 -2.02
CA LEU A 125 1.72 12.91 -3.15
C LEU A 125 1.75 13.64 -4.49
N GLN A 126 1.13 14.83 -4.61
CA GLN A 126 1.18 15.62 -5.84
C GLN A 126 2.60 16.05 -6.19
N THR A 127 3.42 16.37 -5.19
CA THR A 127 4.85 16.68 -5.38
C THR A 127 5.63 15.45 -5.87
N PHE A 128 5.29 14.27 -5.36
CA PHE A 128 5.90 13.00 -5.79
C PHE A 128 5.53 12.63 -7.22
N VAL A 129 4.25 12.67 -7.57
CA VAL A 129 3.76 12.21 -8.88
C VAL A 129 4.07 13.18 -10.01
N LYS A 130 4.39 14.46 -9.69
CA LYS A 130 4.63 15.53 -10.68
C LYS A 130 3.48 15.66 -11.68
N ASP A 131 3.69 15.16 -12.92
CA ASP A 131 2.70 15.16 -14.01
C ASP A 131 1.73 13.98 -13.95
N GLY A 132 1.82 13.16 -12.90
CA GLY A 132 0.92 12.04 -12.64
C GLY A 132 -0.39 12.46 -11.99
N LYS A 133 -1.03 11.53 -11.29
CA LYS A 133 -2.36 11.75 -10.67
C LYS A 133 -2.35 11.34 -9.20
N VAL A 134 -3.07 12.09 -8.38
CA VAL A 134 -3.44 11.67 -7.03
C VAL A 134 -4.92 11.30 -7.06
N LEU A 135 -5.23 10.08 -6.65
CA LEU A 135 -6.58 9.54 -6.62
C LEU A 135 -7.00 9.34 -5.16
N GLU A 136 -8.21 9.77 -4.83
CA GLU A 136 -8.91 9.36 -3.61
C GLU A 136 -9.85 8.22 -3.99
N LEU A 137 -9.67 7.06 -3.37
CA LEU A 137 -10.45 5.87 -3.67
C LEU A 137 -11.22 5.40 -2.44
N GLN A 138 -12.29 4.67 -2.68
CA GLN A 138 -13.08 4.00 -1.65
C GLN A 138 -13.04 2.49 -1.89
N ALA A 139 -13.28 1.73 -0.83
CA ALA A 139 -13.43 0.29 -0.95
C ALA A 139 -14.68 -0.04 -1.78
N SER A 140 -14.54 -1.01 -2.66
CA SER A 140 -15.68 -1.57 -3.38
C SER A 140 -16.45 -2.58 -2.53
N GLU A 141 -17.65 -2.95 -2.99
CA GLU A 141 -18.48 -3.98 -2.31
C GLU A 141 -17.91 -5.41 -2.43
N GLY A 142 -16.71 -5.58 -2.93
CA GLY A 142 -16.07 -6.87 -3.17
C GLY A 142 -16.06 -7.28 -4.63
N TYR A 143 -15.88 -8.56 -4.91
CA TYR A 143 -15.88 -9.08 -6.28
C TYR A 143 -17.31 -9.39 -6.76
N ARG A 144 -17.50 -9.33 -8.08
CA ARG A 144 -18.70 -9.85 -8.76
C ARG A 144 -18.29 -10.74 -9.93
N ILE A 145 -19.05 -11.79 -10.13
CA ILE A 145 -18.89 -12.64 -11.32
C ILE A 145 -19.76 -12.05 -12.43
N VAL A 146 -19.12 -11.68 -13.54
CA VAL A 146 -19.84 -11.26 -14.75
C VAL A 146 -19.85 -12.46 -15.70
N VAL A 147 -21.04 -13.05 -15.89
CA VAL A 147 -21.23 -14.11 -16.90
C VAL A 147 -21.43 -13.40 -18.24
N PRO A 148 -20.60 -13.65 -19.26
CA PRO A 148 -20.83 -13.12 -20.61
C PRO A 148 -22.13 -13.68 -21.16
N ASN A 149 -22.94 -12.81 -21.75
CA ASN A 149 -24.14 -13.23 -22.50
C ASN A 149 -23.77 -13.97 -23.78
#